data_63210e05bafc7a2b18d88abb56a197ae
#
_entry.id   63210e05bafc7a2b18d88abb56a197ae
#
_cell.length_a   1.000
_cell.length_b   1.000
_cell.length_c   1.000
_cell.angle_alpha   90.00
_cell.angle_beta   90.00
_cell.angle_gamma   90.00
#
_symmetry.space_group_name_H-M   'P 1'
#
loop_
_entity.id
_entity.type
_entity.pdbx_description
1 polymer ?
#
loop_
_entity_poly.entity_id
_entity_poly.type
_entity_poly.pdbx_seq_one_letter_code
_entity_poly.pdbx_strand_id
1 'polypeptide(L)'
;MSSSSTKTVNLAPIALTSGEPAGIGPDLCLHLAGSARDCDIVVLGDKDLLLQRAASLGLSIRLEDYQPGQVITRAAHCLTVLSTPLTTTCTAGKLNPENARTVLALLDRAIDGCLSGEFSAMVTAPVHKGVINDAGIAFQGHTEYLQQRAQTPQVVMMLAGGGMRVALATTHYALQDVPKHITHAGLSATLRIIAHGLRTRFGIPQPRILVAGLNPHAGESGHLGREEIDIIEPVLQILRKEGLDLVGPLPADTLFNPERLKQADCVLAMYHDQGLPVLKFASFGAGVNITLGLPFIRTSVDHGTALDLAGTGKIETGSLRVALQTAQDMVGLGIAIDR
;
A
#
# COMPACT_ATOMS: atom_id res chain seq x y z
N MET A 1 20.64 -15.79 38.49
CA MET A 1 19.48 -15.23 37.78
C MET A 1 20.03 -14.22 36.79
N SER A 2 20.23 -14.65 35.53
CA SER A 2 20.78 -13.81 34.45
C SER A 2 19.60 -13.10 33.78
N SER A 3 19.47 -11.78 33.99
CA SER A 3 18.50 -10.96 33.31
C SER A 3 18.95 -10.83 31.85
N SER A 4 18.29 -11.55 30.92
CA SER A 4 18.43 -11.31 29.49
C SER A 4 17.87 -9.92 29.18
N SER A 5 18.75 -8.95 29.07
CA SER A 5 18.44 -7.64 28.47
C SER A 5 18.08 -7.87 27.02
N THR A 6 16.79 -7.94 26.71
CA THR A 6 16.29 -7.81 25.35
C THR A 6 16.70 -6.42 24.84
N LYS A 7 17.74 -6.34 24.02
CA LYS A 7 18.08 -5.13 23.27
C LYS A 7 16.87 -4.78 22.42
N THR A 8 16.11 -3.78 22.82
CA THR A 8 15.09 -3.15 21.97
C THR A 8 15.81 -2.61 20.74
N VAL A 9 15.64 -3.25 19.61
CA VAL A 9 16.12 -2.73 18.33
C VAL A 9 15.32 -1.46 18.08
N ASN A 10 16.01 -0.33 18.12
CA ASN A 10 15.39 0.95 17.84
C ASN A 10 15.15 1.00 16.31
N LEU A 11 13.93 0.66 15.88
CA LEU A 11 13.54 0.70 14.47
C LEU A 11 13.47 2.15 14.02
N ALA A 12 13.91 2.43 12.78
CA ALA A 12 13.69 3.73 12.16
C ALA A 12 12.17 4.03 12.07
N PRO A 13 11.75 5.29 12.19
CA PRO A 13 10.34 5.64 12.16
C PRO A 13 9.68 5.32 10.82
N ILE A 14 8.35 5.22 10.82
CA ILE A 14 7.53 5.09 9.61
C ILE A 14 7.21 6.49 9.09
N ALA A 15 7.46 6.74 7.80
CA ALA A 15 7.05 7.94 7.11
C ALA A 15 5.57 7.86 6.72
N LEU A 16 4.76 8.83 7.14
CA LEU A 16 3.36 8.96 6.74
C LEU A 16 3.17 10.22 5.91
N THR A 17 2.92 10.10 4.60
CA THR A 17 2.63 11.27 3.77
C THR A 17 1.17 11.69 3.93
N SER A 18 0.92 12.99 4.14
CA SER A 18 -0.44 13.53 4.33
C SER A 18 -1.27 13.56 3.04
N GLY A 19 -0.66 13.33 1.87
CA GLY A 19 -1.34 13.26 0.58
C GLY A 19 -1.88 14.59 0.08
N GLU A 20 -3.08 14.55 -0.52
CA GLU A 20 -3.76 15.75 -1.04
C GLU A 20 -4.15 16.69 0.08
N PRO A 21 -3.64 17.95 0.10
CA PRO A 21 -3.90 18.90 1.19
C PRO A 21 -5.37 19.30 1.31
N ALA A 22 -6.12 19.31 0.21
CA ALA A 22 -7.54 19.63 0.21
C ALA A 22 -8.45 18.44 0.61
N GLY A 23 -7.88 17.23 0.66
CA GLY A 23 -8.59 16.00 1.02
C GLY A 23 -8.58 15.68 2.51
N ILE A 24 -8.97 14.44 2.83
CA ILE A 24 -9.01 13.93 4.21
C ILE A 24 -7.66 13.47 4.73
N GLY A 25 -6.61 13.44 3.91
CA GLY A 25 -5.27 12.98 4.35
C GLY A 25 -4.75 13.72 5.58
N PRO A 26 -4.75 15.06 5.61
CA PRO A 26 -4.41 15.85 6.81
C PRO A 26 -5.27 15.49 8.04
N ASP A 27 -6.58 15.31 7.85
CA ASP A 27 -7.50 14.93 8.94
C ASP A 27 -7.13 13.55 9.50
N LEU A 28 -6.86 12.57 8.61
CA LEU A 28 -6.44 11.23 9.00
C LEU A 28 -5.15 11.27 9.85
N CYS A 29 -4.16 12.07 9.43
CA CYS A 29 -2.92 12.24 10.19
C CYS A 29 -3.17 12.82 11.59
N LEU A 30 -4.04 13.83 11.70
CA LEU A 30 -4.39 14.47 12.98
C LEU A 30 -5.13 13.51 13.91
N HIS A 31 -6.04 12.71 13.39
CA HIS A 31 -6.79 11.74 14.19
C HIS A 31 -5.92 10.61 14.76
N LEU A 32 -4.73 10.34 14.18
CA LEU A 32 -3.76 9.42 14.80
C LEU A 32 -3.24 9.92 16.15
N ALA A 33 -3.22 11.23 16.37
CA ALA A 33 -2.83 11.80 17.65
C ALA A 33 -3.85 11.59 18.78
N GLY A 34 -5.07 11.15 18.47
CA GLY A 34 -6.12 10.93 19.49
C GLY A 34 -5.80 9.84 20.53
N SER A 35 -4.79 9.01 20.29
CA SER A 35 -4.31 7.97 21.21
C SER A 35 -2.79 7.87 21.17
N ALA A 36 -2.20 7.28 22.23
CA ALA A 36 -0.79 6.88 22.20
C ALA A 36 -0.55 5.83 21.09
N ARG A 37 0.66 5.81 20.55
CA ARG A 37 1.06 4.95 19.43
C ARG A 37 2.11 3.94 19.86
N ASP A 38 2.08 2.76 19.25
CA ASP A 38 3.04 1.69 19.54
C ASP A 38 4.31 1.78 18.69
N CYS A 39 4.29 2.61 17.63
CA CYS A 39 5.44 2.83 16.74
C CYS A 39 5.76 4.31 16.55
N ASP A 40 6.99 4.57 16.09
CA ASP A 40 7.46 5.90 15.74
C ASP A 40 6.93 6.27 14.35
N ILE A 41 6.23 7.40 14.26
CA ILE A 41 5.65 7.91 13.03
C ILE A 41 6.13 9.35 12.83
N VAL A 42 6.59 9.65 11.61
CA VAL A 42 6.86 11.00 11.13
C VAL A 42 5.86 11.33 10.06
N VAL A 43 5.03 12.35 10.29
CA VAL A 43 4.08 12.86 9.31
C VAL A 43 4.81 13.80 8.36
N LEU A 44 4.77 13.52 7.07
CA LEU A 44 5.27 14.40 6.02
C LEU A 44 4.09 15.23 5.48
N GLY A 45 4.14 16.54 5.68
CA GLY A 45 3.04 17.44 5.31
C GLY A 45 3.37 18.90 5.64
N ASP A 46 2.47 19.80 5.32
CA ASP A 46 2.57 21.19 5.71
C ASP A 46 2.12 21.38 7.16
N LYS A 47 3.00 21.88 8.02
CA LYS A 47 2.74 22.04 9.46
C LYS A 47 1.65 23.10 9.73
N ASP A 48 1.64 24.17 8.95
CA ASP A 48 0.65 25.26 9.12
C ASP A 48 -0.74 24.80 8.68
N LEU A 49 -0.84 24.04 7.58
CA LEU A 49 -2.06 23.37 7.18
C LEU A 49 -2.58 22.42 8.28
N LEU A 50 -1.69 21.59 8.85
CA LEU A 50 -2.07 20.66 9.91
C LEU A 50 -2.58 21.40 11.16
N LEU A 51 -1.94 22.52 11.56
CA LEU A 51 -2.39 23.37 12.68
C LEU A 51 -3.75 23.98 12.38
N GLN A 52 -3.92 24.56 11.18
CA GLN A 52 -5.19 25.15 10.75
C GLN A 52 -6.32 24.11 10.75
N ARG A 53 -6.03 22.90 10.23
CA ARG A 53 -7.00 21.80 10.16
C ARG A 53 -7.35 21.28 11.56
N ALA A 54 -6.35 21.15 12.46
CA ALA A 54 -6.58 20.77 13.85
C ALA A 54 -7.51 21.77 14.55
N ALA A 55 -7.25 23.08 14.38
CA ALA A 55 -8.10 24.14 14.93
C ALA A 55 -9.55 24.06 14.41
N SER A 56 -9.74 23.86 13.10
CA SER A 56 -11.06 23.74 12.49
C SER A 56 -11.85 22.51 12.98
N LEU A 57 -11.13 21.43 13.34
CA LEU A 57 -11.69 20.20 13.89
C LEU A 57 -11.85 20.22 15.42
N GLY A 58 -11.45 21.32 16.10
CA GLY A 58 -11.47 21.40 17.55
C GLY A 58 -10.47 20.44 18.23
N LEU A 59 -9.43 20.03 17.55
CA LEU A 59 -8.41 19.11 18.08
C LEU A 59 -7.25 19.88 18.71
N SER A 60 -6.96 19.60 19.98
CA SER A 60 -5.80 20.15 20.67
C SER A 60 -4.61 19.21 20.46
N ILE A 61 -3.74 19.51 19.49
CA ILE A 61 -2.60 18.67 19.12
C ILE A 61 -1.32 19.53 19.09
N ARG A 62 -0.26 19.02 19.71
CA ARG A 62 1.08 19.59 19.62
C ARG A 62 1.81 18.98 18.43
N LEU A 63 2.36 19.82 17.54
CA LEU A 63 3.18 19.40 16.42
C LEU A 63 4.66 19.69 16.74
N GLU A 64 5.48 18.65 16.76
CA GLU A 64 6.94 18.72 16.97
C GLU A 64 7.65 18.61 15.62
N ASP A 65 8.70 19.40 15.41
CA ASP A 65 9.49 19.33 14.18
C ASP A 65 10.39 18.10 14.23
N TYR A 66 10.41 17.34 13.13
CA TYR A 66 11.26 16.16 12.98
C TYR A 66 12.72 16.55 12.78
N GLN A 67 13.60 15.86 13.48
CA GLN A 67 15.06 15.89 13.29
C GLN A 67 15.56 14.44 13.16
N PRO A 68 16.40 14.11 12.16
CA PRO A 68 16.96 12.76 12.05
C PRO A 68 17.69 12.33 13.34
N GLY A 69 17.38 11.12 13.78
CA GLY A 69 17.98 10.54 14.99
C GLY A 69 17.36 10.97 16.33
N GLN A 70 16.37 11.86 16.32
CA GLN A 70 15.67 12.21 17.58
C GLN A 70 14.72 11.10 18.04
N VAL A 71 14.43 11.10 19.33
CA VAL A 71 13.38 10.25 19.91
C VAL A 71 12.01 10.81 19.50
N ILE A 72 11.18 9.97 18.91
CA ILE A 72 9.84 10.33 18.48
C ILE A 72 8.84 10.22 19.63
N THR A 73 8.04 11.26 19.85
CA THR A 73 7.00 11.27 20.88
C THR A 73 5.81 10.44 20.44
N ARG A 74 5.50 9.36 21.19
CA ARG A 74 4.36 8.47 20.91
C ARG A 74 3.10 8.83 21.70
N ALA A 75 3.18 9.82 22.60
CA ALA A 75 2.08 10.21 23.46
C ALA A 75 0.86 10.71 22.66
N ALA A 76 -0.34 10.56 23.24
CA ALA A 76 -1.55 11.17 22.70
C ALA A 76 -1.38 12.70 22.61
N HIS A 77 -2.13 13.29 21.69
CA HIS A 77 -2.15 14.75 21.43
C HIS A 77 -0.80 15.34 20.97
N CYS A 78 0.10 14.50 20.44
CA CYS A 78 1.36 14.93 19.87
C CYS A 78 1.64 14.23 18.55
N LEU A 79 2.17 14.96 17.54
CA LEU A 79 2.67 14.40 16.28
C LEU A 79 4.01 15.00 15.94
N THR A 80 4.94 14.16 15.48
CA THR A 80 6.19 14.61 14.88
C THR A 80 5.99 14.84 13.39
N VAL A 81 6.36 16.02 12.89
CA VAL A 81 6.10 16.46 11.52
C VAL A 81 7.40 16.83 10.83
N LEU A 82 7.64 16.27 9.66
CA LEU A 82 8.61 16.76 8.70
C LEU A 82 7.87 17.70 7.74
N SER A 83 8.01 19.01 8.02
CA SER A 83 7.24 20.03 7.32
C SER A 83 7.77 20.29 5.91
N THR A 84 6.84 20.29 4.94
CA THR A 84 7.06 20.75 3.56
C THR A 84 5.96 21.76 3.27
N PRO A 85 6.30 23.07 3.22
CA PRO A 85 5.30 24.13 3.04
C PRO A 85 4.54 24.02 1.72
N LEU A 86 3.25 24.30 1.73
CA LEU A 86 2.43 24.43 0.53
C LEU A 86 2.89 25.66 -0.29
N THR A 87 2.70 25.58 -1.61
CA THR A 87 2.95 26.71 -2.50
C THR A 87 1.93 27.81 -2.30
N THR A 88 0.67 27.42 -2.06
CA THR A 88 -0.45 28.36 -1.81
C THR A 88 -1.34 27.83 -0.70
N THR A 89 -2.13 28.72 -0.11
CA THR A 89 -3.10 28.37 0.93
C THR A 89 -4.10 27.32 0.43
N CYS A 90 -4.44 26.37 1.29
CA CYS A 90 -5.37 25.29 0.99
C CYS A 90 -6.70 25.48 1.74
N THR A 91 -7.79 25.28 1.04
CA THR A 91 -9.14 25.17 1.62
C THR A 91 -9.61 23.72 1.54
N ALA A 92 -10.06 23.14 2.65
CA ALA A 92 -10.62 21.80 2.66
C ALA A 92 -11.72 21.63 1.60
N GLY A 93 -11.66 20.52 0.86
CA GLY A 93 -12.61 20.21 -0.20
C GLY A 93 -12.38 20.95 -1.54
N LYS A 94 -11.42 21.89 -1.62
CA LYS A 94 -11.16 22.67 -2.85
C LYS A 94 -9.77 22.39 -3.38
N LEU A 95 -9.70 21.61 -4.47
CA LEU A 95 -8.44 21.29 -5.15
C LEU A 95 -7.77 22.54 -5.71
N ASN A 96 -6.43 22.58 -5.62
CA ASN A 96 -5.61 23.62 -6.24
C ASN A 96 -4.36 22.99 -6.90
N PRO A 97 -4.25 23.07 -8.25
CA PRO A 97 -3.10 22.52 -8.97
C PRO A 97 -1.74 23.10 -8.55
N GLU A 98 -1.70 24.32 -8.01
CA GLU A 98 -0.44 24.95 -7.56
C GLU A 98 0.24 24.18 -6.43
N ASN A 99 -0.52 23.41 -5.62
CA ASN A 99 0.02 22.56 -4.57
C ASN A 99 0.47 21.17 -5.03
N ALA A 100 0.26 20.81 -6.29
CA ALA A 100 0.60 19.48 -6.82
C ALA A 100 2.09 19.15 -6.66
N ARG A 101 2.98 20.12 -6.85
CA ARG A 101 4.44 19.92 -6.67
C ARG A 101 4.79 19.63 -5.22
N THR A 102 4.13 20.24 -4.26
CA THR A 102 4.31 19.93 -2.84
C THR A 102 3.87 18.50 -2.53
N VAL A 103 2.73 18.05 -3.07
CA VAL A 103 2.26 16.66 -2.89
C VAL A 103 3.31 15.66 -3.40
N LEU A 104 3.91 15.90 -4.57
CA LEU A 104 4.96 15.03 -5.10
C LEU A 104 6.26 15.12 -4.27
N ALA A 105 6.62 16.30 -3.77
CA ALA A 105 7.78 16.46 -2.89
C ALA A 105 7.64 15.65 -1.59
N LEU A 106 6.43 15.50 -1.03
CA LEU A 106 6.20 14.63 0.11
C LEU A 106 6.51 13.16 -0.23
N LEU A 107 6.08 12.70 -1.41
CA LEU A 107 6.35 11.34 -1.87
C LEU A 107 7.86 11.15 -2.09
N ASP A 108 8.51 12.08 -2.78
CA ASP A 108 9.95 12.02 -3.04
C ASP A 108 10.74 11.96 -1.73
N ARG A 109 10.40 12.83 -0.77
CA ARG A 109 11.07 12.86 0.53
C ARG A 109 10.89 11.56 1.33
N ALA A 110 9.71 10.96 1.27
CA ALA A 110 9.45 9.67 1.91
C ALA A 110 10.23 8.53 1.22
N ILE A 111 10.28 8.51 -0.12
CA ILE A 111 11.05 7.53 -0.89
C ILE A 111 12.54 7.64 -0.55
N ASP A 112 13.11 8.83 -0.60
CA ASP A 112 14.54 9.07 -0.33
C ASP A 112 14.89 8.66 1.11
N GLY A 113 14.01 8.95 2.07
CA GLY A 113 14.17 8.52 3.46
C GLY A 113 14.10 6.99 3.63
N CYS A 114 13.23 6.30 2.88
CA CYS A 114 13.18 4.84 2.90
C CYS A 114 14.42 4.22 2.23
N LEU A 115 14.87 4.78 1.12
CA LEU A 115 16.06 4.28 0.40
C LEU A 115 17.35 4.48 1.21
N SER A 116 17.45 5.57 1.97
CA SER A 116 18.60 5.86 2.84
C SER A 116 18.55 5.12 4.18
N GLY A 117 17.43 4.47 4.52
CA GLY A 117 17.21 3.83 5.82
C GLY A 117 16.85 4.80 6.95
N GLU A 118 16.59 6.07 6.66
CA GLU A 118 16.07 7.05 7.63
C GLU A 118 14.66 6.66 8.08
N PHE A 119 13.85 6.10 7.16
CA PHE A 119 12.55 5.55 7.46
C PHE A 119 12.53 4.04 7.19
N SER A 120 11.88 3.28 8.08
CA SER A 120 11.74 1.82 7.95
C SER A 120 10.68 1.40 6.95
N ALA A 121 9.70 2.26 6.71
CA ALA A 121 8.58 2.06 5.79
C ALA A 121 7.95 3.41 5.43
N MET A 122 7.15 3.43 4.36
CA MET A 122 6.25 4.54 4.08
C MET A 122 4.79 4.10 4.07
N VAL A 123 3.93 4.96 4.61
CA VAL A 123 2.47 4.85 4.53
C VAL A 123 1.95 6.07 3.81
N THR A 124 1.06 5.89 2.83
CA THR A 124 0.58 7.03 2.04
C THR A 124 -0.90 7.27 2.25
N ALA A 125 -1.27 8.50 2.63
CA ALA A 125 -2.63 9.01 2.52
C ALA A 125 -2.98 9.28 1.03
N PRO A 126 -4.26 9.45 0.69
CA PRO A 126 -4.68 9.58 -0.71
C PRO A 126 -4.17 10.84 -1.38
N VAL A 127 -3.87 10.75 -2.69
CA VAL A 127 -3.61 11.89 -3.57
C VAL A 127 -4.70 12.02 -4.64
N HIS A 128 -4.86 13.21 -5.22
CA HIS A 128 -5.83 13.43 -6.28
C HIS A 128 -5.11 13.47 -7.64
N LYS A 129 -5.24 12.39 -8.42
CA LYS A 129 -4.56 12.25 -9.73
C LYS A 129 -4.91 13.40 -10.69
N GLY A 130 -6.20 13.77 -10.75
CA GLY A 130 -6.68 14.82 -11.64
C GLY A 130 -5.97 16.16 -11.39
N VAL A 131 -5.91 16.63 -10.14
CA VAL A 131 -5.29 17.93 -9.83
C VAL A 131 -3.78 17.95 -10.10
N ILE A 132 -3.09 16.81 -9.96
CA ILE A 132 -1.67 16.70 -10.32
C ILE A 132 -1.50 16.79 -11.84
N ASN A 133 -2.37 16.13 -12.61
CA ASN A 133 -2.36 16.23 -14.07
C ASN A 133 -2.77 17.64 -14.55
N ASP A 134 -3.71 18.29 -13.90
CA ASP A 134 -4.11 19.68 -14.19
C ASP A 134 -2.96 20.67 -13.96
N ALA A 135 -2.01 20.34 -13.08
CA ALA A 135 -0.76 21.09 -12.91
C ALA A 135 0.28 20.85 -14.03
N GLY A 136 -0.07 20.09 -15.06
CA GLY A 136 0.82 19.75 -16.18
C GLY A 136 1.84 18.66 -15.85
N ILE A 137 1.63 17.89 -14.80
CA ILE A 137 2.52 16.81 -14.36
C ILE A 137 1.87 15.47 -14.68
N ALA A 138 2.49 14.66 -15.55
CA ALA A 138 1.98 13.33 -15.87
C ALA A 138 2.03 12.42 -14.62
N PHE A 139 0.88 12.04 -14.09
CA PHE A 139 0.75 11.22 -12.90
C PHE A 139 -0.34 10.17 -13.07
N GLN A 140 0.04 8.91 -13.11
CA GLN A 140 -0.88 7.78 -13.26
C GLN A 140 -1.41 7.29 -11.89
N GLY A 141 -0.57 7.35 -10.87
CA GLY A 141 -0.89 6.93 -9.51
C GLY A 141 0.35 6.75 -8.65
N HIS A 142 0.13 6.46 -7.37
CA HIS A 142 1.21 6.19 -6.43
C HIS A 142 2.11 5.03 -6.90
N THR A 143 1.52 3.93 -7.33
CA THR A 143 2.24 2.70 -7.69
C THR A 143 3.25 2.94 -8.80
N GLU A 144 2.81 3.58 -9.88
CA GLU A 144 3.65 3.89 -11.04
C GLU A 144 4.71 4.95 -10.70
N TYR A 145 4.33 5.96 -9.92
CA TYR A 145 5.26 6.99 -9.46
C TYR A 145 6.37 6.42 -8.57
N LEU A 146 6.00 5.57 -7.59
CA LEU A 146 6.95 4.92 -6.70
C LEU A 146 7.87 3.96 -7.46
N GLN A 147 7.34 3.20 -8.41
CA GLN A 147 8.11 2.31 -9.28
C GLN A 147 9.18 3.08 -10.05
N GLN A 148 8.79 4.19 -10.68
CA GLN A 148 9.70 5.03 -11.46
C GLN A 148 10.78 5.67 -10.57
N ARG A 149 10.39 6.27 -9.43
CA ARG A 149 11.32 6.93 -8.51
C ARG A 149 12.29 5.96 -7.83
N ALA A 150 11.83 4.76 -7.48
CA ALA A 150 12.68 3.71 -6.92
C ALA A 150 13.47 2.93 -7.98
N GLN A 151 13.33 3.26 -9.27
CA GLN A 151 13.96 2.56 -10.40
C GLN A 151 13.73 1.03 -10.35
N THR A 152 12.54 0.63 -9.90
CA THR A 152 12.17 -0.78 -9.78
C THR A 152 11.58 -1.27 -11.10
N PRO A 153 12.06 -2.42 -11.64
CA PRO A 153 11.58 -2.92 -12.94
C PRO A 153 10.09 -3.23 -12.97
N GLN A 154 9.58 -3.81 -11.89
CA GLN A 154 8.17 -4.18 -11.76
C GLN A 154 7.74 -4.16 -10.31
N VAL A 155 6.52 -3.71 -10.07
CA VAL A 155 5.82 -3.77 -8.79
C VAL A 155 4.52 -4.54 -8.91
N VAL A 156 4.00 -5.04 -7.80
CA VAL A 156 2.74 -5.77 -7.75
C VAL A 156 1.84 -5.13 -6.69
N MET A 157 0.63 -4.76 -7.11
CA MET A 157 -0.40 -4.33 -6.19
C MET A 157 -0.99 -5.54 -5.48
N MET A 158 -1.02 -5.51 -4.17
CA MET A 158 -1.68 -6.49 -3.34
C MET A 158 -2.59 -5.78 -2.34
N LEU A 159 -3.81 -6.25 -2.20
CA LEU A 159 -4.68 -5.84 -1.11
C LEU A 159 -4.76 -6.95 -0.08
N ALA A 160 -4.77 -6.55 1.20
CA ALA A 160 -4.98 -7.47 2.32
C ALA A 160 -6.18 -7.00 3.16
N GLY A 161 -7.02 -7.94 3.56
CA GLY A 161 -8.21 -7.65 4.37
C GLY A 161 -9.14 -8.86 4.41
N GLY A 162 -10.05 -8.91 5.39
CA GLY A 162 -10.99 -10.03 5.52
C GLY A 162 -10.33 -11.41 5.66
N GLY A 163 -9.10 -11.48 6.18
CA GLY A 163 -8.35 -12.72 6.33
C GLY A 163 -7.70 -13.24 5.04
N MET A 164 -7.71 -12.47 3.95
CA MET A 164 -7.11 -12.88 2.66
C MET A 164 -6.14 -11.82 2.14
N ARG A 165 -5.27 -12.22 1.20
CA ARG A 165 -4.41 -11.35 0.40
C ARG A 165 -4.72 -11.62 -1.07
N VAL A 166 -4.97 -10.55 -1.83
CA VAL A 166 -5.24 -10.64 -3.27
C VAL A 166 -4.24 -9.75 -3.99
N ALA A 167 -3.39 -10.36 -4.78
CA ALA A 167 -2.46 -9.69 -5.68
C ALA A 167 -3.03 -9.64 -7.10
N LEU A 168 -2.60 -8.67 -7.89
CA LEU A 168 -3.10 -8.42 -9.23
C LEU A 168 -2.00 -8.61 -10.27
N ALA A 169 -2.29 -9.39 -11.32
CA ALA A 169 -1.40 -9.51 -12.47
C ALA A 169 -1.48 -8.25 -13.36
N THR A 170 -2.67 -7.67 -13.48
CA THR A 170 -2.90 -6.38 -14.15
C THR A 170 -3.76 -5.47 -13.27
N THR A 171 -3.56 -4.15 -13.35
CA THR A 171 -4.25 -3.17 -12.51
C THR A 171 -5.31 -2.38 -13.30
N HIS A 172 -4.98 -1.20 -13.79
CA HIS A 172 -5.92 -0.22 -14.31
C HIS A 172 -5.96 -0.20 -15.85
N TYR A 173 -6.23 -1.35 -16.47
CA TYR A 173 -6.44 -1.47 -17.92
C TYR A 173 -7.93 -1.60 -18.24
N ALA A 174 -8.33 -1.16 -19.43
CA ALA A 174 -9.65 -1.50 -19.94
C ALA A 174 -9.77 -3.02 -20.08
N LEU A 175 -10.94 -3.59 -19.74
CA LEU A 175 -11.12 -5.05 -19.69
C LEU A 175 -10.73 -5.74 -21.01
N GLN A 176 -11.04 -5.12 -22.15
CA GLN A 176 -10.69 -5.62 -23.50
C GLN A 176 -9.19 -5.70 -23.74
N ASP A 177 -8.37 -4.96 -23.00
CA ASP A 177 -6.93 -4.91 -23.16
C ASP A 177 -6.20 -5.81 -22.16
N VAL A 178 -6.87 -6.29 -21.11
CA VAL A 178 -6.30 -7.17 -20.09
C VAL A 178 -5.57 -8.38 -20.69
N PRO A 179 -6.14 -9.13 -21.65
CA PRO A 179 -5.47 -10.31 -22.21
C PRO A 179 -4.11 -9.98 -22.83
N LYS A 180 -3.94 -8.81 -23.45
CA LYS A 180 -2.68 -8.37 -24.06
C LYS A 180 -1.57 -8.11 -23.04
N HIS A 181 -1.94 -7.83 -21.79
CA HIS A 181 -1.00 -7.57 -20.68
C HIS A 181 -0.68 -8.82 -19.86
N ILE A 182 -1.37 -9.94 -20.07
CA ILE A 182 -1.01 -11.24 -19.50
C ILE A 182 0.04 -11.89 -20.40
N THR A 183 1.30 -11.76 -20.01
CA THR A 183 2.44 -12.28 -20.76
C THR A 183 3.28 -13.25 -19.92
N HIS A 184 4.03 -14.14 -20.56
CA HIS A 184 4.94 -15.07 -19.87
C HIS A 184 5.92 -14.34 -18.94
N ALA A 185 6.58 -13.31 -19.45
CA ALA A 185 7.56 -12.54 -18.68
C ALA A 185 6.93 -11.79 -17.51
N GLY A 186 5.82 -11.07 -17.77
CA GLY A 186 5.12 -10.27 -16.76
C GLY A 186 4.54 -11.14 -15.65
N LEU A 187 3.86 -12.24 -16.00
CA LEU A 187 3.27 -13.16 -15.02
C LEU A 187 4.35 -13.87 -14.19
N SER A 188 5.45 -14.29 -14.83
CA SER A 188 6.58 -14.91 -14.12
C SER A 188 7.20 -13.94 -13.09
N ALA A 189 7.44 -12.69 -13.50
CA ALA A 189 7.97 -11.68 -12.60
C ALA A 189 6.99 -11.37 -11.45
N THR A 190 5.69 -11.22 -11.75
CA THR A 190 4.64 -11.01 -10.75
C THR A 190 4.65 -12.10 -9.68
N LEU A 191 4.63 -13.37 -10.07
CA LEU A 191 4.61 -14.49 -9.13
C LEU A 191 5.88 -14.58 -8.27
N ARG A 192 7.06 -14.30 -8.85
CA ARG A 192 8.31 -14.22 -8.07
C ARG A 192 8.30 -13.07 -7.07
N ILE A 193 7.80 -11.88 -7.45
CA ILE A 193 7.66 -10.73 -6.56
C ILE A 193 6.71 -11.06 -5.40
N ILE A 194 5.56 -11.69 -5.68
CA ILE A 194 4.61 -12.10 -4.64
C ILE A 194 5.27 -13.09 -3.68
N ALA A 195 5.88 -14.16 -4.20
CA ALA A 195 6.53 -15.18 -3.38
C ALA A 195 7.67 -14.59 -2.53
N HIS A 196 8.49 -13.71 -3.10
CA HIS A 196 9.54 -13.00 -2.38
C HIS A 196 8.96 -12.11 -1.28
N GLY A 197 7.96 -11.30 -1.59
CA GLY A 197 7.30 -10.42 -0.62
C GLY A 197 6.65 -11.18 0.54
N LEU A 198 5.97 -12.30 0.25
CA LEU A 198 5.37 -13.15 1.29
C LEU A 198 6.43 -13.76 2.21
N ARG A 199 7.58 -14.14 1.67
CA ARG A 199 8.72 -14.65 2.47
C ARG A 199 9.32 -13.55 3.34
N THR A 200 9.72 -12.45 2.74
CA THR A 200 10.56 -11.43 3.40
C THR A 200 9.77 -10.41 4.21
N ARG A 201 8.50 -10.16 3.89
CA ARG A 201 7.67 -9.13 4.53
C ARG A 201 6.54 -9.70 5.38
N PHE A 202 6.15 -10.95 5.13
CA PHE A 202 5.09 -11.63 5.90
C PHE A 202 5.59 -12.85 6.68
N GLY A 203 6.88 -13.18 6.59
CA GLY A 203 7.48 -14.29 7.34
C GLY A 203 6.94 -15.67 6.95
N ILE A 204 6.45 -15.85 5.72
CA ILE A 204 5.90 -17.10 5.22
C ILE A 204 6.96 -17.83 4.38
N PRO A 205 7.67 -18.84 4.92
CA PRO A 205 8.84 -19.43 4.24
C PRO A 205 8.52 -20.11 2.91
N GLN A 206 7.36 -20.76 2.82
CA GLN A 206 6.88 -21.45 1.61
C GLN A 206 5.46 -21.01 1.29
N PRO A 207 5.28 -19.80 0.70
CA PRO A 207 3.96 -19.29 0.44
C PRO A 207 3.24 -20.08 -0.63
N ARG A 208 1.99 -20.48 -0.35
CA ARG A 208 1.07 -21.08 -1.30
C ARG A 208 0.24 -20.00 -1.96
N ILE A 209 0.32 -19.93 -3.29
CA ILE A 209 -0.39 -18.93 -4.10
C ILE A 209 -1.42 -19.63 -4.97
N LEU A 210 -2.69 -19.25 -4.80
CA LEU A 210 -3.76 -19.65 -5.73
C LEU A 210 -3.76 -18.70 -6.92
N VAL A 211 -3.72 -19.24 -8.12
CA VAL A 211 -3.68 -18.44 -9.35
C VAL A 211 -5.00 -18.61 -10.09
N ALA A 212 -5.72 -17.51 -10.29
CA ALA A 212 -6.96 -17.51 -11.06
C ALA A 212 -6.66 -17.73 -12.56
N GLY A 213 -7.60 -18.34 -13.28
CA GLY A 213 -7.66 -18.23 -14.74
C GLY A 213 -8.08 -16.80 -15.13
N LEU A 214 -7.84 -16.44 -16.38
CA LEU A 214 -8.34 -15.20 -16.96
C LEU A 214 -9.80 -15.35 -17.38
N ASN A 215 -10.08 -16.48 -18.07
CA ASN A 215 -11.37 -16.75 -18.68
C ASN A 215 -12.33 -17.49 -17.74
N PRO A 216 -13.64 -17.44 -18.01
CA PRO A 216 -14.61 -18.26 -17.29
C PRO A 216 -14.22 -19.74 -17.30
N HIS A 217 -14.44 -20.44 -16.18
CA HIS A 217 -14.06 -21.84 -15.98
C HIS A 217 -12.60 -22.16 -16.32
N ALA A 218 -11.70 -21.16 -16.16
CA ALA A 218 -10.27 -21.24 -16.55
C ALA A 218 -10.08 -21.71 -17.99
N GLY A 219 -10.87 -21.14 -18.91
CA GLY A 219 -10.77 -21.36 -20.35
C GLY A 219 -11.44 -22.63 -20.87
N GLU A 220 -12.07 -23.49 -20.03
CA GLU A 220 -12.80 -24.71 -20.42
C GLU A 220 -12.03 -25.53 -21.48
N SER A 221 -10.78 -25.90 -21.19
CA SER A 221 -9.89 -26.62 -22.11
C SER A 221 -9.61 -25.88 -23.45
N GLY A 222 -9.71 -24.55 -23.44
CA GLY A 222 -9.48 -23.68 -24.61
C GLY A 222 -10.75 -23.31 -25.40
N HIS A 223 -11.92 -23.78 -24.96
CA HIS A 223 -13.20 -23.43 -25.60
C HIS A 223 -13.66 -22.00 -25.29
N LEU A 224 -13.26 -21.45 -24.14
CA LEU A 224 -13.62 -20.09 -23.69
C LEU A 224 -12.43 -19.13 -23.65
N GLY A 225 -11.35 -19.45 -24.35
CA GLY A 225 -10.11 -18.68 -24.37
C GLY A 225 -8.91 -19.61 -24.21
N ARG A 226 -7.73 -19.13 -24.60
CA ARG A 226 -6.51 -19.96 -24.65
C ARG A 226 -5.40 -19.43 -23.74
N GLU A 227 -5.61 -18.33 -23.05
CA GLU A 227 -4.60 -17.67 -22.22
C GLU A 227 -4.12 -18.60 -21.09
N GLU A 228 -4.98 -19.46 -20.57
CA GLU A 228 -4.60 -20.48 -19.59
C GLU A 228 -3.63 -21.50 -20.17
N ILE A 229 -3.92 -22.00 -21.38
CA ILE A 229 -3.12 -23.02 -22.07
C ILE A 229 -1.82 -22.41 -22.61
N ASP A 230 -1.92 -21.25 -23.24
CA ASP A 230 -0.83 -20.67 -24.00
C ASP A 230 0.14 -19.87 -23.11
N ILE A 231 -0.31 -19.33 -21.96
CA ILE A 231 0.47 -18.44 -21.11
C ILE A 231 0.50 -18.90 -19.64
N ILE A 232 -0.68 -19.02 -18.98
CA ILE A 232 -0.72 -19.14 -17.52
C ILE A 232 -0.12 -20.48 -17.08
N GLU A 233 -0.63 -21.60 -17.57
CA GLU A 233 -0.15 -22.92 -17.17
C GLU A 233 1.33 -23.16 -17.50
N PRO A 234 1.87 -22.79 -18.68
CA PRO A 234 3.29 -22.87 -18.94
C PRO A 234 4.14 -22.10 -17.94
N VAL A 235 3.73 -20.88 -17.55
CA VAL A 235 4.42 -20.10 -16.51
C VAL A 235 4.39 -20.82 -15.17
N LEU A 236 3.21 -21.31 -14.74
CA LEU A 236 3.09 -22.03 -13.48
C LEU A 236 3.97 -23.30 -13.45
N GLN A 237 4.03 -24.05 -14.55
CA GLN A 237 4.87 -25.25 -14.66
C GLN A 237 6.36 -24.93 -14.50
N ILE A 238 6.85 -23.84 -15.08
CA ILE A 238 8.23 -23.38 -14.93
C ILE A 238 8.50 -23.01 -13.47
N LEU A 239 7.65 -22.19 -12.88
CA LEU A 239 7.86 -21.67 -11.52
C LEU A 239 7.70 -22.74 -10.43
N ARG A 240 6.83 -23.75 -10.65
CA ARG A 240 6.75 -24.93 -9.77
C ARG A 240 8.08 -25.73 -9.77
N LYS A 241 8.73 -25.85 -10.91
CA LYS A 241 10.07 -26.47 -10.98
C LYS A 241 11.15 -25.63 -10.28
N GLU A 242 10.96 -24.33 -10.16
CA GLU A 242 11.79 -23.43 -9.35
C GLU A 242 11.47 -23.52 -7.84
N GLY A 243 10.47 -24.32 -7.44
CA GLY A 243 10.11 -24.56 -6.05
C GLY A 243 9.02 -23.61 -5.50
N LEU A 244 8.27 -22.90 -6.34
CA LEU A 244 7.11 -22.13 -5.90
C LEU A 244 5.88 -23.05 -5.74
N ASP A 245 5.15 -22.90 -4.62
CA ASP A 245 3.88 -23.60 -4.38
C ASP A 245 2.74 -22.82 -5.03
N LEU A 246 2.43 -23.17 -6.29
CA LEU A 246 1.42 -22.51 -7.12
C LEU A 246 0.30 -23.48 -7.44
N VAL A 247 -0.94 -23.10 -7.14
CA VAL A 247 -2.14 -23.89 -7.43
C VAL A 247 -3.00 -23.14 -8.44
N GLY A 248 -3.24 -23.72 -9.60
CA GLY A 248 -4.01 -23.10 -10.69
C GLY A 248 -3.51 -23.53 -12.08
N PRO A 249 -4.05 -22.89 -13.17
CA PRO A 249 -5.10 -21.89 -13.12
C PRO A 249 -6.43 -22.43 -12.59
N LEU A 250 -7.07 -21.68 -11.68
CA LEU A 250 -8.36 -22.07 -11.09
C LEU A 250 -9.50 -21.19 -11.62
N PRO A 251 -10.70 -21.73 -11.81
CA PRO A 251 -11.88 -20.93 -12.08
C PRO A 251 -12.12 -19.91 -10.97
N ALA A 252 -12.26 -18.62 -11.33
CA ALA A 252 -12.36 -17.54 -10.36
C ALA A 252 -13.63 -17.60 -9.50
N ASP A 253 -14.74 -18.11 -10.05
CA ASP A 253 -16.02 -18.31 -9.37
C ASP A 253 -15.94 -19.29 -8.19
N THR A 254 -15.03 -20.25 -8.23
CA THR A 254 -14.84 -21.25 -7.17
C THR A 254 -13.54 -21.06 -6.38
N LEU A 255 -12.63 -20.22 -6.85
CA LEU A 255 -11.33 -20.01 -6.22
C LEU A 255 -11.49 -19.40 -4.82
N PHE A 256 -12.39 -18.44 -4.66
CA PHE A 256 -12.59 -17.72 -3.39
C PHE A 256 -13.43 -18.51 -2.37
N ASN A 257 -13.55 -19.82 -2.54
CA ASN A 257 -14.19 -20.68 -1.53
C ASN A 257 -13.39 -20.61 -0.21
N PRO A 258 -14.05 -20.43 0.95
CA PRO A 258 -13.37 -20.31 2.25
C PRO A 258 -12.43 -21.46 2.59
N GLU A 259 -12.77 -22.70 2.24
CA GLU A 259 -11.89 -23.86 2.51
C GLU A 259 -10.61 -23.86 1.67
N ARG A 260 -10.64 -23.30 0.46
CA ARG A 260 -9.44 -23.10 -0.36
C ARG A 260 -8.59 -21.95 0.18
N LEU A 261 -9.24 -20.85 0.57
CA LEU A 261 -8.55 -19.68 1.12
C LEU A 261 -7.81 -19.99 2.43
N LYS A 262 -8.33 -20.87 3.28
CA LYS A 262 -7.64 -21.33 4.49
C LYS A 262 -6.31 -22.04 4.21
N GLN A 263 -6.15 -22.59 3.02
CA GLN A 263 -4.94 -23.33 2.62
C GLN A 263 -4.00 -22.48 1.77
N ALA A 264 -4.27 -21.19 1.63
CA ALA A 264 -3.53 -20.30 0.76
C ALA A 264 -3.05 -19.05 1.51
N ASP A 265 -1.90 -18.55 1.12
CA ASP A 265 -1.33 -17.33 1.67
C ASP A 265 -1.66 -16.10 0.82
N CYS A 266 -1.93 -16.32 -0.48
CA CYS A 266 -2.29 -15.26 -1.41
C CYS A 266 -3.09 -15.82 -2.60
N VAL A 267 -3.98 -15.01 -3.14
CA VAL A 267 -4.63 -15.21 -4.43
C VAL A 267 -4.01 -14.27 -5.45
N LEU A 268 -3.63 -14.77 -6.63
CA LEU A 268 -3.31 -13.94 -7.78
C LEU A 268 -4.52 -13.87 -8.71
N ALA A 269 -5.13 -12.70 -8.80
CA ALA A 269 -6.17 -12.39 -9.77
C ALA A 269 -5.55 -11.81 -11.05
N MET A 270 -6.11 -12.14 -12.21
CA MET A 270 -5.58 -11.67 -13.50
C MET A 270 -5.89 -10.21 -13.75
N TYR A 271 -6.98 -9.68 -13.22
CA TYR A 271 -7.37 -8.28 -13.36
C TYR A 271 -8.09 -7.77 -12.11
N HIS A 272 -8.19 -6.43 -12.03
CA HIS A 272 -8.67 -5.70 -10.87
C HIS A 272 -10.02 -6.23 -10.34
N ASP A 273 -11.05 -6.23 -11.18
CA ASP A 273 -12.42 -6.58 -10.74
C ASP A 273 -12.66 -8.10 -10.63
N GLN A 274 -11.68 -8.93 -10.94
CA GLN A 274 -11.73 -10.36 -10.65
C GLN A 274 -11.53 -10.66 -9.16
N GLY A 275 -10.66 -9.90 -8.50
CA GLY A 275 -10.25 -10.18 -7.11
C GLY A 275 -10.75 -9.16 -6.09
N LEU A 276 -10.73 -7.87 -6.43
CA LEU A 276 -10.98 -6.82 -5.44
C LEU A 276 -12.43 -6.72 -4.95
N PRO A 277 -13.48 -6.96 -5.74
CA PRO A 277 -14.84 -6.95 -5.21
C PRO A 277 -15.04 -7.97 -4.08
N VAL A 278 -14.45 -9.17 -4.22
CA VAL A 278 -14.51 -10.21 -3.19
C VAL A 278 -13.79 -9.78 -1.92
N LEU A 279 -12.57 -9.26 -2.05
CA LEU A 279 -11.80 -8.78 -0.91
C LEU A 279 -12.49 -7.61 -0.21
N LYS A 280 -12.98 -6.63 -0.97
CA LYS A 280 -13.67 -5.45 -0.40
C LYS A 280 -14.95 -5.83 0.32
N PHE A 281 -15.71 -6.78 -0.21
CA PHE A 281 -16.88 -7.34 0.46
C PHE A 281 -16.49 -8.01 1.78
N ALA A 282 -15.45 -8.83 1.79
CA ALA A 282 -15.01 -9.56 2.99
C ALA A 282 -14.34 -8.67 4.04
N SER A 283 -13.68 -7.57 3.62
CA SER A 283 -12.94 -6.67 4.53
C SER A 283 -13.79 -5.56 5.15
N PHE A 284 -15.02 -5.36 4.69
CA PHE A 284 -15.92 -4.29 5.17
C PHE A 284 -15.24 -2.91 5.24
N GLY A 285 -14.42 -2.57 4.24
CA GLY A 285 -13.70 -1.30 4.19
C GLY A 285 -12.38 -1.24 5.00
N ALA A 286 -12.01 -2.30 5.69
CA ALA A 286 -10.73 -2.39 6.42
C ALA A 286 -9.59 -2.97 5.56
N GLY A 287 -9.67 -2.82 4.24
CA GLY A 287 -8.62 -3.23 3.31
C GLY A 287 -7.39 -2.33 3.38
N VAL A 288 -6.21 -2.91 3.22
CA VAL A 288 -4.95 -2.20 3.06
C VAL A 288 -4.33 -2.52 1.71
N ASN A 289 -3.88 -1.48 1.01
CA ASN A 289 -3.14 -1.64 -0.24
C ASN A 289 -1.64 -1.72 0.08
N ILE A 290 -0.95 -2.71 -0.47
CA ILE A 290 0.46 -3.01 -0.28
C ILE A 290 1.11 -3.03 -1.67
N THR A 291 2.26 -2.36 -1.81
CA THR A 291 3.03 -2.41 -3.06
C THR A 291 4.24 -3.33 -2.85
N LEU A 292 4.20 -4.51 -3.46
CA LEU A 292 5.33 -5.45 -3.47
C LEU A 292 6.31 -5.13 -4.61
N GLY A 293 7.57 -5.52 -4.45
CA GLY A 293 8.63 -5.32 -5.45
C GLY A 293 9.43 -4.03 -5.26
N LEU A 294 8.96 -3.08 -4.47
CA LEU A 294 9.76 -1.92 -4.08
C LEU A 294 10.91 -2.35 -3.15
N PRO A 295 12.06 -1.65 -3.16
CA PRO A 295 13.18 -1.90 -2.26
C PRO A 295 12.87 -1.54 -0.79
N PHE A 296 11.74 -0.93 -0.53
CA PHE A 296 11.24 -0.56 0.80
C PHE A 296 9.77 -0.99 0.98
N ILE A 297 9.29 -0.97 2.23
CA ILE A 297 7.89 -1.29 2.55
C ILE A 297 7.01 -0.09 2.23
N ARG A 298 5.94 -0.33 1.46
CA ARG A 298 4.89 0.67 1.22
C ARG A 298 3.52 0.08 1.45
N THR A 299 2.74 0.73 2.31
CA THR A 299 1.31 0.48 2.48
C THR A 299 0.50 1.76 2.23
N SER A 300 -0.77 1.62 1.97
CA SER A 300 -1.68 2.77 1.86
C SER A 300 -3.11 2.41 2.23
N VAL A 301 -3.89 3.43 2.52
CA VAL A 301 -5.34 3.32 2.61
C VAL A 301 -5.95 2.87 1.28
N ASP A 302 -7.12 2.23 1.34
CA ASP A 302 -7.87 1.74 0.16
C ASP A 302 -9.10 2.61 -0.15
N HIS A 303 -8.95 3.93 0.00
CA HIS A 303 -9.99 4.91 -0.35
C HIS A 303 -9.37 6.16 -0.99
N GLY A 304 -10.20 7.02 -1.57
CA GLY A 304 -9.79 8.28 -2.21
C GLY A 304 -9.68 9.45 -1.24
N THR A 305 -9.51 10.64 -1.80
CA THR A 305 -9.32 11.90 -1.08
C THR A 305 -10.56 12.40 -0.34
N ALA A 306 -11.76 11.88 -0.65
CA ALA A 306 -13.03 12.22 -0.02
C ALA A 306 -13.16 13.71 0.31
N LEU A 307 -13.09 14.54 -0.74
CA LEU A 307 -13.04 16.01 -0.64
C LEU A 307 -14.23 16.60 0.13
N ASP A 308 -15.40 15.99 0.01
CA ASP A 308 -16.63 16.35 0.68
C ASP A 308 -16.59 16.14 2.21
N LEU A 309 -15.71 15.27 2.68
CA LEU A 309 -15.53 14.98 4.11
C LEU A 309 -14.36 15.74 4.74
N ALA A 310 -13.51 16.39 3.94
CA ALA A 310 -12.32 17.08 4.43
C ALA A 310 -12.70 18.24 5.36
N GLY A 311 -12.13 18.29 6.55
CA GLY A 311 -12.38 19.31 7.57
C GLY A 311 -13.73 19.20 8.28
N THR A 312 -14.52 18.16 8.04
CA THR A 312 -15.84 17.98 8.68
C THR A 312 -15.79 17.19 9.99
N GLY A 313 -14.71 16.47 10.26
CA GLY A 313 -14.60 15.53 11.38
C GLY A 313 -15.36 14.21 11.18
N LYS A 314 -16.04 14.02 10.04
CA LYS A 314 -16.84 12.83 9.74
C LYS A 314 -16.07 11.83 8.91
N ILE A 315 -14.86 11.47 9.34
CA ILE A 315 -13.99 10.53 8.65
C ILE A 315 -13.79 9.25 9.45
N GLU A 316 -13.58 8.15 8.75
CA GLU A 316 -13.19 6.88 9.36
C GLU A 316 -11.68 6.69 9.25
N THR A 317 -11.02 6.41 10.38
CA THR A 317 -9.56 6.26 10.45
C THR A 317 -9.10 4.81 10.37
N GLY A 318 -10.03 3.87 10.27
CA GLY A 318 -9.75 2.43 10.33
C GLY A 318 -8.72 1.98 9.30
N SER A 319 -8.91 2.37 8.03
CA SER A 319 -8.01 1.99 6.93
C SER A 319 -6.57 2.50 7.15
N LEU A 320 -6.38 3.74 7.64
CA LEU A 320 -5.04 4.26 7.94
C LEU A 320 -4.38 3.52 9.11
N ARG A 321 -5.14 3.19 10.15
CA ARG A 321 -4.60 2.40 11.28
C ARG A 321 -4.17 1.01 10.83
N VAL A 322 -4.97 0.35 9.98
CA VAL A 322 -4.62 -0.95 9.40
C VAL A 322 -3.37 -0.83 8.51
N ALA A 323 -3.27 0.22 7.69
CA ALA A 323 -2.10 0.45 6.84
C ALA A 323 -0.82 0.65 7.67
N LEU A 324 -0.87 1.44 8.74
CA LEU A 324 0.25 1.63 9.66
C LEU A 324 0.63 0.35 10.40
N GLN A 325 -0.36 -0.38 10.94
CA GLN A 325 -0.12 -1.65 11.62
C GLN A 325 0.53 -2.67 10.67
N THR A 326 0.02 -2.78 9.45
CA THR A 326 0.60 -3.69 8.44
C THR A 326 2.05 -3.31 8.11
N ALA A 327 2.35 -2.00 7.96
CA ALA A 327 3.72 -1.55 7.74
C ALA A 327 4.63 -1.92 8.91
N GLN A 328 4.18 -1.71 10.14
CA GLN A 328 4.90 -2.05 11.36
C GLN A 328 5.19 -3.55 11.46
N ASP A 329 4.18 -4.39 11.20
CA ASP A 329 4.33 -5.85 11.22
C ASP A 329 5.35 -6.31 10.17
N MET A 330 5.29 -5.77 8.95
CA MET A 330 6.23 -6.09 7.88
C MET A 330 7.67 -5.67 8.24
N VAL A 331 7.87 -4.51 8.88
CA VAL A 331 9.18 -4.05 9.37
C VAL A 331 9.73 -5.02 10.41
N GLY A 332 8.91 -5.42 11.39
CA GLY A 332 9.30 -6.35 12.45
C GLY A 332 9.71 -7.72 11.92
N LEU A 333 8.96 -8.25 10.96
CA LEU A 333 9.25 -9.55 10.32
C LEU A 333 10.49 -9.50 9.41
N GLY A 334 10.69 -8.42 8.66
CA GLY A 334 11.86 -8.25 7.80
C GLY A 334 13.17 -8.33 8.58
N ILE A 335 13.24 -7.71 9.75
CA ILE A 335 14.41 -7.76 10.63
C ILE A 335 14.66 -9.16 11.20
N ALA A 336 13.60 -9.94 11.45
CA ALA A 336 13.73 -11.29 11.96
C ALA A 336 14.30 -12.27 10.91
N ILE A 337 14.09 -12.01 9.62
CA ILE A 337 14.58 -12.86 8.52
C ILE A 337 16.03 -12.53 8.15
N ASP A 338 16.42 -11.27 8.24
CA ASP A 338 17.79 -10.81 7.92
C ASP A 338 18.80 -11.10 9.03
N ARG A 339 18.40 -11.77 10.13
CA ARG A 339 19.23 -12.22 11.26
C ARG A 339 19.44 -13.74 11.24
#